data_0266451dee1725d5d9bed37310433fbb
#
_entry.id   0266451dee1725d5d9bed37310433fbb
#
_cell.length_a   1.000
_cell.length_b   1.000
_cell.length_c   1.000
_cell.angle_alpha   90.00
_cell.angle_beta   90.00
_cell.angle_gamma   90.00
#
_symmetry.space_group_name_H-M   'P 1'
#
loop_
_entity.id
_entity.type
_entity.pdbx_description
1 polymer ?
#
loop_
_entity_poly.entity_id
_entity_poly.type
_entity_poly.pdbx_seq_one_letter_code
_entity_poly.pdbx_strand_id
1 'polypeptide(L)'
;MADAMHGSDLFLGLSQPDLLDVEMLKSMAARPIILALSNLDPEVSPDLVREHRPDAIMATGRSDYANQVNNVLCFPFLFRGALDVGATEINAAIKIACVRALAKLAQAEVHDKVKSYYTDERLIGFG
;
A
#
# COMPACT_ATOMS: atom_id res chain seq x y z
N MET A 1 15.10 13.19 -10.33
CA MET A 1 14.51 12.10 -9.54
C MET A 1 15.50 10.97 -9.28
N ALA A 2 16.26 10.52 -10.25
CA ALA A 2 17.26 9.45 -10.05
C ALA A 2 18.20 9.70 -8.85
N ASP A 3 18.72 10.90 -8.69
CA ASP A 3 19.59 11.24 -7.55
C ASP A 3 18.91 11.09 -6.19
N ALA A 4 17.60 11.35 -6.11
CA ALA A 4 16.82 11.19 -4.88
C ALA A 4 16.49 9.71 -4.59
N MET A 5 16.48 8.86 -5.60
CA MET A 5 16.25 7.42 -5.45
C MET A 5 17.49 6.69 -4.95
N HIS A 6 18.68 7.22 -5.25
CA HIS A 6 19.93 6.58 -4.87
C HIS A 6 20.06 6.43 -3.35
N GLY A 7 20.15 5.18 -2.89
CA GLY A 7 20.25 4.84 -1.46
C GLY A 7 18.98 5.07 -0.63
N SER A 8 17.84 5.40 -1.26
CA SER A 8 16.57 5.59 -0.53
C SER A 8 15.99 4.26 -0.06
N ASP A 9 15.44 4.25 1.16
CA ASP A 9 14.77 3.09 1.75
C ASP A 9 13.29 3.00 1.37
N LEU A 10 12.67 4.13 0.98
CA LEU A 10 11.24 4.23 0.69
C LEU A 10 10.99 5.08 -0.54
N PHE A 11 10.16 4.56 -1.44
CA PHE A 11 9.48 5.33 -2.48
C PHE A 11 7.99 5.40 -2.18
N LEU A 12 7.42 6.60 -2.19
CA LEU A 12 5.97 6.84 -2.10
C LEU A 12 5.52 7.62 -3.34
N GLY A 13 4.85 6.92 -4.25
CA GLY A 13 4.29 7.46 -5.47
C GLY A 13 2.80 7.80 -5.32
N LEU A 14 2.43 9.02 -5.73
CA LEU A 14 1.06 9.55 -5.70
C LEU A 14 0.80 10.42 -6.94
N SER A 15 1.49 10.17 -8.06
CA SER A 15 1.51 11.12 -9.16
C SER A 15 1.05 10.54 -10.50
N GLN A 16 1.91 9.87 -11.22
CA GLN A 16 1.65 9.42 -12.59
C GLN A 16 2.29 8.06 -12.86
N PRO A 17 1.72 7.27 -13.79
CA PRO A 17 2.25 5.96 -14.15
C PRO A 17 3.65 6.05 -14.78
N ASP A 18 4.35 4.90 -14.77
CA ASP A 18 5.63 4.67 -15.46
C ASP A 18 6.72 5.71 -15.09
N LEU A 19 6.79 6.10 -13.83
CA LEU A 19 7.73 7.11 -13.35
C LEU A 19 9.08 6.52 -12.95
N LEU A 20 9.12 5.26 -12.47
CA LEU A 20 10.33 4.58 -12.05
C LEU A 20 10.83 3.62 -13.13
N ASP A 21 12.07 3.80 -13.51
CA ASP A 21 12.80 2.86 -14.37
C ASP A 21 13.63 1.84 -13.56
N VAL A 22 14.19 0.86 -14.25
CA VAL A 22 14.98 -0.23 -13.65
C VAL A 22 16.23 0.29 -12.94
N GLU A 23 16.88 1.32 -13.47
CA GLU A 23 18.10 1.87 -12.88
C GLU A 23 17.80 2.61 -11.57
N MET A 24 16.68 3.33 -11.52
CA MET A 24 16.19 3.95 -10.28
C MET A 24 15.89 2.88 -9.22
N LEU A 25 15.19 1.80 -9.59
CA LEU A 25 14.91 0.68 -8.69
C LEU A 25 16.17 0.05 -8.12
N LYS A 26 17.15 -0.22 -8.97
CA LYS A 26 18.44 -0.82 -8.57
C LYS A 26 19.28 0.11 -7.69
N SER A 27 19.11 1.42 -7.81
CA SER A 27 19.86 2.42 -7.04
C SER A 27 19.38 2.57 -5.59
N MET A 28 18.18 2.06 -5.26
CA MET A 28 17.63 2.11 -3.90
C MET A 28 18.43 1.25 -2.90
N ALA A 29 18.25 1.52 -1.63
CA ALA A 29 18.83 0.74 -0.54
C ALA A 29 18.39 -0.74 -0.57
N ALA A 30 19.01 -1.60 0.21
CA ALA A 30 18.62 -3.00 0.34
C ALA A 30 17.24 -3.12 1.01
N ARG A 31 16.39 -4.01 0.48
CA ARG A 31 15.02 -4.26 0.97
C ARG A 31 14.16 -2.99 1.05
N PRO A 32 14.04 -2.24 -0.05
CA PRO A 32 13.28 -0.99 -0.04
C PRO A 32 11.78 -1.25 0.07
N ILE A 33 11.05 -0.23 0.52
CA ILE A 33 9.59 -0.20 0.48
C ILE A 33 9.17 0.64 -0.72
N ILE A 34 8.36 0.07 -1.62
CA ILE A 34 7.89 0.74 -2.83
C ILE A 34 6.36 0.80 -2.79
N LEU A 35 5.83 1.99 -2.53
CA LEU A 35 4.40 2.27 -2.51
C LEU A 35 4.05 3.06 -3.77
N ALA A 36 3.67 2.35 -4.84
CA ALA A 36 3.31 2.94 -6.13
C ALA A 36 1.78 3.05 -6.21
N LEU A 37 1.24 4.17 -5.74
CA LEU A 37 -0.18 4.35 -5.43
C LEU A 37 -0.93 5.25 -6.42
N SER A 38 -0.33 5.58 -7.56
CA SER A 38 -0.99 6.32 -8.65
C SER A 38 -2.21 5.53 -9.18
N ASN A 39 -3.27 6.23 -9.51
CA ASN A 39 -4.47 5.69 -10.13
C ASN A 39 -4.43 6.00 -11.64
N LEU A 40 -4.75 5.13 -12.50
CA LEU A 40 -5.16 3.77 -12.60
C LEU A 40 -3.97 2.80 -12.65
N ASP A 41 -2.88 3.27 -13.27
CA ASP A 41 -1.63 2.52 -13.39
C ASP A 41 -0.60 3.06 -12.39
N PRO A 42 0.18 2.16 -11.75
CA PRO A 42 1.16 2.54 -10.75
C PRO A 42 2.39 3.21 -11.39
N GLU A 43 3.19 3.90 -10.60
CA GLU A 43 4.45 4.53 -11.01
C GLU A 43 5.49 3.51 -11.52
N VAL A 44 5.32 2.25 -11.15
CA VAL A 44 6.11 1.12 -11.64
C VAL A 44 5.28 -0.15 -11.51
N SER A 45 5.38 -1.02 -12.50
CA SER A 45 4.69 -2.30 -12.49
C SER A 45 5.24 -3.22 -11.38
N PRO A 46 4.37 -3.89 -10.59
CA PRO A 46 4.81 -4.88 -9.60
C PRO A 46 5.64 -6.02 -10.20
N ASP A 47 5.38 -6.40 -11.44
CA ASP A 47 6.14 -7.44 -12.13
C ASP A 47 7.58 -6.99 -12.40
N LEU A 48 7.77 -5.73 -12.80
CA LEU A 48 9.10 -5.15 -13.00
C LEU A 48 9.88 -5.08 -11.67
N VAL A 49 9.20 -4.69 -10.59
CA VAL A 49 9.82 -4.67 -9.26
C VAL A 49 10.21 -6.10 -8.83
N ARG A 50 9.34 -7.08 -9.01
CA ARG A 50 9.61 -8.47 -8.66
C ARG A 50 10.81 -9.04 -9.44
N GLU A 51 10.95 -8.68 -10.71
CA GLU A 51 12.05 -9.12 -11.57
C GLU A 51 13.40 -8.53 -11.14
N HIS A 52 13.43 -7.23 -10.82
CA HIS A 52 14.68 -6.52 -10.61
C HIS A 52 15.02 -6.25 -9.14
N ARG A 53 14.02 -6.28 -8.25
CA ARG A 53 14.15 -6.06 -6.80
C ARG A 53 13.26 -7.04 -6.02
N PRO A 54 13.54 -8.35 -6.09
CA PRO A 54 12.77 -9.37 -5.36
C PRO A 54 12.86 -9.21 -3.82
N ASP A 55 13.80 -8.41 -3.34
CA ASP A 55 13.98 -8.05 -1.94
C ASP A 55 13.06 -6.90 -1.46
N ALA A 56 12.36 -6.22 -2.38
CA ALA A 56 11.51 -5.08 -2.05
C ALA A 56 10.16 -5.50 -1.47
N ILE A 57 9.63 -4.69 -0.55
CA ILE A 57 8.22 -4.71 -0.16
C ILE A 57 7.47 -3.80 -1.13
N MET A 58 6.63 -4.39 -1.98
CA MET A 58 5.87 -3.66 -3.01
C MET A 58 4.40 -3.60 -2.68
N ALA A 59 3.79 -2.43 -2.80
CA ALA A 59 2.34 -2.23 -2.70
C ALA A 59 1.83 -1.26 -3.78
N THR A 60 0.60 -1.50 -4.26
CA THR A 60 -0.10 -0.64 -5.22
C THR A 60 -1.55 -0.39 -4.80
N GLY A 61 -2.23 0.52 -5.50
CA GLY A 61 -3.68 0.70 -5.37
C GLY A 61 -4.52 -0.40 -6.06
N ARG A 62 -3.91 -1.29 -6.84
CA ARG A 62 -4.60 -2.30 -7.65
C ARG A 62 -4.99 -3.52 -6.80
N SER A 63 -6.20 -4.05 -7.07
CA SER A 63 -6.74 -5.24 -6.38
C SER A 63 -6.28 -6.57 -6.99
N ASP A 64 -5.64 -6.54 -8.15
CA ASP A 64 -5.12 -7.71 -8.86
C ASP A 64 -3.66 -8.05 -8.49
N TYR A 65 -3.06 -7.26 -7.59
CA TYR A 65 -1.73 -7.52 -7.02
C TYR A 65 -1.79 -7.69 -5.50
N ALA A 66 -0.82 -8.39 -4.96
CA ALA A 66 -0.63 -8.50 -3.51
C ALA A 66 -0.36 -7.14 -2.86
N ASN A 67 -0.63 -7.03 -1.55
CA ASN A 67 -0.42 -5.81 -0.77
C ASN A 67 -1.18 -4.59 -1.32
N GLN A 68 -2.46 -4.77 -1.65
CA GLN A 68 -3.30 -3.65 -2.09
C GLN A 68 -3.40 -2.57 -1.02
N VAL A 69 -3.09 -1.33 -1.38
CA VAL A 69 -3.40 -0.12 -0.59
C VAL A 69 -4.65 0.53 -1.17
N ASN A 70 -5.81 0.20 -0.60
CA ASN A 70 -7.07 0.72 -1.09
C ASN A 70 -7.31 2.15 -0.56
N ASN A 71 -7.40 3.12 -1.47
CA ASN A 71 -7.57 4.54 -1.15
C ASN A 71 -8.88 4.87 -0.41
N VAL A 72 -9.91 4.03 -0.54
CA VAL A 72 -11.23 4.27 0.08
C VAL A 72 -11.50 3.39 1.29
N LEU A 73 -10.61 2.46 1.63
CA LEU A 73 -10.83 1.51 2.72
C LEU A 73 -11.09 2.19 4.07
N CYS A 74 -10.27 3.17 4.41
CA CYS A 74 -10.36 3.89 5.68
C CYS A 74 -11.48 4.93 5.69
N PHE A 75 -11.78 5.51 4.56
CA PHE A 75 -12.58 6.73 4.41
C PHE A 75 -13.97 6.67 5.06
N PRO A 76 -14.86 5.69 4.75
CA PRO A 76 -16.19 5.67 5.34
C PRO A 76 -16.18 5.36 6.85
N PHE A 77 -15.29 4.50 7.28
CA PHE A 77 -15.23 4.07 8.68
C PHE A 77 -14.61 5.11 9.61
N LEU A 78 -13.63 5.87 9.12
CA LEU A 78 -13.03 6.99 9.87
C LEU A 78 -14.08 8.08 10.16
N PHE A 79 -14.87 8.46 9.17
CA PHE A 79 -15.94 9.45 9.37
C PHE A 79 -17.07 8.91 10.23
N ARG A 80 -17.44 7.64 10.04
CA ARG A 80 -18.45 7.01 10.89
C ARG A 80 -18.02 7.03 12.36
N GLY A 81 -16.78 6.61 12.65
CA GLY A 81 -16.25 6.64 14.02
C GLY A 81 -16.17 8.04 14.61
N ALA A 82 -15.78 9.03 13.82
CA ALA A 82 -15.74 10.42 14.26
C ALA A 82 -17.14 10.95 14.63
N LEU A 83 -18.16 10.65 13.82
CA LEU A 83 -19.55 11.03 14.08
C LEU A 83 -20.12 10.32 15.32
N ASP A 84 -19.84 9.05 15.51
CA ASP A 84 -20.33 8.25 16.64
C ASP A 84 -19.86 8.80 18.00
N VAL A 85 -18.67 9.42 18.04
CA VAL A 85 -18.12 10.03 19.26
C VAL A 85 -18.31 11.56 19.31
N GLY A 86 -19.00 12.15 18.34
CA GLY A 86 -19.22 13.60 18.25
C GLY A 86 -17.92 14.40 18.06
N ALA A 87 -16.94 13.84 17.37
CA ALA A 87 -15.69 14.55 17.10
C ALA A 87 -15.92 15.74 16.17
N THR A 88 -15.32 16.88 16.51
CA THR A 88 -15.44 18.12 15.74
C THR A 88 -14.34 18.28 14.68
N GLU A 89 -13.31 17.42 14.72
CA GLU A 89 -12.20 17.41 13.77
C GLU A 89 -11.61 16.01 13.60
N ILE A 90 -10.98 15.75 12.47
CA ILE A 90 -10.15 14.54 12.25
C ILE A 90 -8.71 14.85 12.62
N ASN A 91 -8.40 14.76 13.90
CA ASN A 91 -7.09 15.08 14.44
C ASN A 91 -6.05 13.93 14.24
N ALA A 92 -4.80 14.19 14.62
CA ALA A 92 -3.72 13.20 14.49
C ALA A 92 -3.97 11.92 15.29
N ALA A 93 -4.60 12.00 16.46
CA ALA A 93 -4.91 10.82 17.28
C ALA A 93 -5.89 9.87 16.57
N ILE A 94 -6.93 10.42 15.93
CA ILE A 94 -7.90 9.64 15.13
C ILE A 94 -7.19 8.98 13.94
N LYS A 95 -6.34 9.70 13.22
CA LYS A 95 -5.57 9.15 12.08
C LYS A 95 -4.66 8.00 12.52
N ILE A 96 -3.92 8.17 13.61
CA ILE A 96 -3.04 7.13 14.17
C ILE A 96 -3.85 5.91 14.63
N ALA A 97 -4.99 6.12 15.27
CA ALA A 97 -5.88 5.02 15.67
C ALA A 97 -6.35 4.21 14.46
N CYS A 98 -6.74 4.87 13.36
CA CYS A 98 -7.08 4.23 12.10
C CYS A 98 -5.94 3.41 11.51
N VAL A 99 -4.73 3.97 11.44
CA VAL A 99 -3.55 3.26 10.94
C VAL A 99 -3.29 1.99 11.73
N ARG A 100 -3.33 2.09 13.08
CA ARG A 100 -3.14 0.93 13.96
C ARG A 100 -4.24 -0.12 13.80
N ALA A 101 -5.48 0.30 13.63
CA ALA A 101 -6.61 -0.61 13.42
C ALA A 101 -6.48 -1.37 12.09
N LEU A 102 -6.11 -0.68 11.01
CA LEU A 102 -5.86 -1.29 9.70
C LEU A 102 -4.69 -2.26 9.74
N ALA A 103 -3.56 -1.88 10.36
CA ALA A 103 -2.41 -2.77 10.49
C ALA A 103 -2.76 -4.04 11.29
N LYS A 104 -3.52 -3.90 12.38
CA LYS A 104 -4.00 -5.04 13.16
C LYS A 104 -4.97 -5.92 12.38
N LEU A 105 -5.86 -5.32 11.59
CA LEU A 105 -6.80 -6.04 10.74
C LEU A 105 -6.07 -6.84 9.66
N ALA A 106 -5.05 -6.27 9.04
CA ALA A 106 -4.24 -6.96 8.03
C ALA A 106 -3.51 -8.19 8.59
N GLN A 107 -3.16 -8.19 9.88
CA GLN A 107 -2.51 -9.32 10.57
C GLN A 107 -3.50 -10.33 11.16
N ALA A 108 -4.80 -10.01 11.16
CA ALA A 108 -5.82 -10.90 11.70
C ALA A 108 -6.10 -12.08 10.75
N GLU A 109 -6.58 -13.19 11.30
CA GLU A 109 -7.07 -14.30 10.48
C GLU A 109 -8.19 -13.84 9.55
N VAL A 110 -8.07 -14.22 8.28
CA VAL A 110 -9.06 -13.87 7.26
C VAL A 110 -10.33 -14.68 7.50
N HIS A 111 -11.45 -13.99 7.69
CA HIS A 111 -12.74 -14.62 7.89
C HIS A 111 -13.17 -15.46 6.67
N ASP A 112 -13.75 -16.65 6.88
CA ASP A 112 -14.12 -17.59 5.81
C ASP A 112 -15.01 -16.97 4.71
N LYS A 113 -15.89 -16.05 5.07
CA LYS A 113 -16.67 -15.29 4.08
C LYS A 113 -15.80 -14.47 3.14
N VAL A 114 -14.69 -13.91 3.62
CA VAL A 114 -13.76 -13.14 2.77
C VAL A 114 -13.00 -14.09 1.86
N LYS A 115 -12.51 -15.21 2.39
CA LYS A 115 -11.83 -16.25 1.60
C LYS A 115 -12.67 -16.75 0.42
N SER A 116 -13.99 -16.86 0.59
CA SER A 116 -14.88 -17.35 -0.47
C SER A 116 -15.02 -16.42 -1.68
N TYR A 117 -14.63 -15.16 -1.55
CA TYR A 117 -14.66 -14.18 -2.65
C TYR A 117 -13.35 -14.11 -3.45
N TYR A 118 -12.27 -14.69 -2.95
CA TYR A 118 -10.97 -14.66 -3.61
C TYR A 118 -10.59 -16.07 -4.07
N THR A 119 -10.21 -16.19 -5.33
CA THR A 119 -9.74 -17.46 -5.93
C THR A 119 -8.22 -17.61 -5.81
N ASP A 120 -7.49 -16.53 -5.60
CA ASP A 120 -6.03 -16.52 -5.44
C ASP A 120 -5.68 -16.23 -3.97
N GLU A 121 -5.16 -17.24 -3.28
CA GLU A 121 -4.76 -17.12 -1.86
C GLU A 121 -3.69 -16.06 -1.61
N ARG A 122 -2.88 -15.73 -2.62
CA ARG A 122 -1.87 -14.67 -2.52
C ARG A 122 -2.45 -13.28 -2.32
N LEU A 123 -3.73 -13.08 -2.65
CA LEU A 123 -4.42 -11.80 -2.51
C LEU A 123 -5.09 -11.61 -1.16
N ILE A 124 -5.16 -12.65 -0.33
CA ILE A 124 -5.86 -12.64 0.97
C ILE A 124 -4.94 -12.80 2.18
N GLY A 125 -3.66 -13.07 1.95
CA GLY A 125 -2.66 -13.20 3.01
C GLY A 125 -1.99 -11.87 3.35
N PHE A 126 -1.40 -11.81 4.55
CA PHE A 126 -0.43 -10.78 4.89
C PHE A 126 0.90 -11.20 4.26
N GLY A 127 1.34 -10.42 3.26
CA GLY A 127 2.52 -10.73 2.46
C GLY A 127 3.84 -10.33 3.07
#